data_c0c84e6827126ea96d3e87b2fa7b64f6
#
_entry.id   c0c84e6827126ea96d3e87b2fa7b64f6
#
_cell.length_a   1.000
_cell.length_b   1.000
_cell.length_c   1.000
_cell.angle_alpha   90.00
_cell.angle_beta   90.00
_cell.angle_gamma   90.00
#
_symmetry.space_group_name_H-M   'P 1'
#
loop_
_entity.id
_entity.type
_entity.pdbx_description
1 polymer ?
#
loop_
_entity_poly.entity_id
_entity_poly.type
_entity_poly.pdbx_seq_one_letter_code
_entity_poly.pdbx_strand_id
1 'polypeptide(L)'
;MPAPDDPPHGDAPSQSGQLVDRWWSRIAAPTPIAPAELVELREELDAAAVAAMSRVHVDADDLPVRVPKSRLADLARCERSALASAWSVDPRRREGAEALGLLRGIALDHFVTHQLTEGRVLEALPALVSMLTAVADDESLELLDSVSIDEAETALAPLAASVADSWGGLDPAWMPRTQSRASLVLAGGAVICSGVVDVELGGPTTGLPGVVIEVKSGRPAPEHQAEAYLYALLVALRDGVAPVGVARWYPGSDPASTPVTLGVREAAAARLADTTATWVELVAGRTPEESPGVWCRWCAESDRCPSARTDDVRESHP
;
A
#
# COMPACT_ATOMS: atom_id res chain seq x y z
N MET A 1 -49.58 -5.58 41.51
CA MET A 1 -48.55 -6.49 40.97
C MET A 1 -47.83 -5.68 39.88
N PRO A 2 -46.55 -5.35 40.02
CA PRO A 2 -45.78 -4.75 38.96
C PRO A 2 -45.48 -5.83 37.90
N ALA A 3 -45.46 -5.42 36.62
CA ALA A 3 -45.09 -6.25 35.49
C ALA A 3 -43.61 -6.68 35.58
N PRO A 4 -43.24 -7.87 35.07
CA PRO A 4 -41.84 -8.29 35.05
C PRO A 4 -41.04 -7.40 34.13
N ASP A 5 -39.87 -6.98 34.64
CA ASP A 5 -38.84 -6.26 33.87
C ASP A 5 -38.41 -7.10 32.65
N ASP A 6 -38.50 -6.51 31.47
CA ASP A 6 -37.88 -7.06 30.25
C ASP A 6 -36.38 -7.23 30.46
N PRO A 7 -35.78 -8.36 30.06
CA PRO A 7 -34.33 -8.53 30.12
C PRO A 7 -33.64 -7.52 29.16
N PRO A 8 -32.47 -7.00 29.56
CA PRO A 8 -31.74 -6.10 28.69
C PRO A 8 -31.47 -6.79 27.35
N HIS A 9 -31.86 -6.13 26.27
CA HIS A 9 -31.48 -6.53 24.92
C HIS A 9 -29.95 -6.57 24.88
N GLY A 10 -29.38 -7.77 24.86
CA GLY A 10 -27.97 -7.97 24.60
C GLY A 10 -27.67 -7.36 23.23
N ASP A 11 -26.79 -6.37 23.22
CA ASP A 11 -26.30 -5.80 21.99
C ASP A 11 -25.76 -6.93 21.12
N ALA A 12 -26.35 -7.10 19.95
CA ALA A 12 -25.81 -8.00 18.94
C ALA A 12 -24.38 -7.52 18.65
N PRO A 13 -23.39 -8.44 18.61
CA PRO A 13 -22.01 -8.04 18.33
C PRO A 13 -22.01 -7.22 17.04
N SER A 14 -21.36 -6.04 17.08
CA SER A 14 -21.27 -5.15 15.93
C SER A 14 -20.72 -5.91 14.72
N GLN A 15 -21.23 -5.65 13.52
CA GLN A 15 -20.84 -6.39 12.31
C GLN A 15 -19.33 -6.29 12.02
N SER A 16 -18.65 -5.30 12.55
CA SER A 16 -17.22 -5.04 12.39
C SER A 16 -16.32 -5.86 13.33
N GLY A 17 -16.74 -6.20 14.54
CA GLY A 17 -16.10 -7.26 15.33
C GLY A 17 -16.04 -8.56 14.53
N GLN A 18 -17.08 -8.83 13.73
CA GLN A 18 -17.14 -9.96 12.82
C GLN A 18 -16.16 -9.88 11.64
N LEU A 19 -15.70 -8.69 11.21
CA LEU A 19 -14.73 -8.57 10.10
C LEU A 19 -13.33 -9.02 10.53
N VAL A 20 -12.83 -8.48 11.65
CA VAL A 20 -11.51 -8.86 12.21
C VAL A 20 -11.53 -10.32 12.68
N ASP A 21 -12.60 -10.77 13.30
CA ASP A 21 -12.76 -12.17 13.72
C ASP A 21 -12.81 -13.12 12.51
N ARG A 22 -13.44 -12.71 11.41
CA ARG A 22 -13.44 -13.47 10.14
C ARG A 22 -12.06 -13.49 9.48
N TRP A 23 -11.31 -12.40 9.53
CA TRP A 23 -9.93 -12.40 9.04
C TRP A 23 -9.06 -13.31 9.89
N TRP A 24 -9.18 -13.16 11.21
CA TRP A 24 -8.41 -13.92 12.17
C TRP A 24 -8.66 -15.43 12.07
N SER A 25 -9.89 -15.85 11.98
CA SER A 25 -10.25 -17.27 11.86
C SER A 25 -9.78 -17.92 10.55
N ARG A 26 -9.53 -17.14 9.54
CA ARG A 26 -8.99 -17.60 8.23
C ARG A 26 -7.45 -17.63 8.22
N ILE A 27 -6.78 -16.91 9.09
CA ILE A 27 -5.34 -16.98 9.26
C ILE A 27 -5.08 -18.16 10.19
N ALA A 28 -4.73 -19.32 9.63
CA ALA A 28 -4.30 -20.48 10.43
C ALA A 28 -3.17 -20.03 11.37
N ALA A 29 -3.21 -20.46 12.64
CA ALA A 29 -2.24 -20.05 13.65
C ALA A 29 -0.82 -20.14 13.06
N PRO A 30 -0.13 -19.02 12.84
CA PRO A 30 1.15 -19.04 12.18
C PRO A 30 2.20 -19.66 13.09
N THR A 31 3.14 -20.36 12.51
CA THR A 31 4.35 -20.76 13.24
C THR A 31 5.06 -19.46 13.64
N PRO A 32 5.32 -19.23 14.93
CA PRO A 32 6.10 -18.08 15.36
C PRO A 32 7.45 -18.09 14.64
N ILE A 33 7.83 -16.92 14.16
CA ILE A 33 9.10 -16.73 13.47
C ILE A 33 10.16 -16.50 14.53
N ALA A 34 11.25 -17.25 14.49
CA ALA A 34 12.35 -17.02 15.39
C ALA A 34 13.01 -15.66 15.08
N PRO A 35 13.34 -14.84 16.09
CA PRO A 35 14.05 -13.58 15.87
C PRO A 35 15.36 -13.72 15.06
N ALA A 36 16.05 -14.87 15.18
CA ALA A 36 17.24 -15.17 14.40
C ALA A 36 16.99 -15.17 12.89
N GLU A 37 15.87 -15.70 12.43
CA GLU A 37 15.50 -15.70 10.99
C GLU A 37 15.31 -14.28 10.43
N LEU A 38 14.83 -13.34 11.25
CA LEU A 38 14.70 -11.94 10.83
C LEU A 38 16.08 -11.25 10.73
N VAL A 39 17.01 -11.62 11.60
CA VAL A 39 18.40 -11.13 11.53
C VAL A 39 19.05 -11.64 10.25
N GLU A 40 18.94 -12.93 9.96
CA GLU A 40 19.48 -13.54 8.73
C GLU A 40 18.91 -12.87 7.47
N LEU A 41 17.59 -12.70 7.39
CA LEU A 41 16.95 -12.00 6.25
C LEU A 41 17.44 -10.55 6.10
N ARG A 42 17.67 -9.86 7.20
CA ARG A 42 18.22 -8.50 7.16
C ARG A 42 19.65 -8.48 6.64
N GLU A 43 20.50 -9.40 7.10
CA GLU A 43 21.87 -9.55 6.64
C GLU A 43 21.95 -9.92 5.16
N GLU A 44 21.07 -10.80 4.68
CA GLU A 44 20.96 -11.16 3.26
C GLU A 44 20.56 -9.96 2.39
N LEU A 45 19.59 -9.16 2.82
CA LEU A 45 19.17 -7.96 2.13
C LEU A 45 20.28 -6.90 2.12
N ASP A 46 21.00 -6.73 3.22
CA ASP A 46 22.12 -5.79 3.30
C ASP A 46 23.25 -6.23 2.38
N ALA A 47 23.62 -7.51 2.39
CA ALA A 47 24.63 -8.07 1.50
C ALA A 47 24.24 -7.91 0.02
N ALA A 48 22.97 -8.12 -0.34
CA ALA A 48 22.48 -7.92 -1.69
C ALA A 48 22.58 -6.44 -2.12
N ALA A 49 22.21 -5.50 -1.23
CA ALA A 49 22.33 -4.07 -1.50
C ALA A 49 23.80 -3.64 -1.63
N VAL A 50 24.69 -4.11 -0.77
CA VAL A 50 26.15 -3.87 -0.88
C VAL A 50 26.67 -4.41 -2.19
N ALA A 51 26.29 -5.62 -2.59
CA ALA A 51 26.69 -6.21 -3.86
C ALA A 51 26.17 -5.41 -5.05
N ALA A 52 24.95 -4.89 -5.02
CA ALA A 52 24.41 -4.03 -6.05
C ALA A 52 25.20 -2.73 -6.18
N MET A 53 25.42 -2.04 -5.07
CA MET A 53 26.19 -0.78 -5.03
C MET A 53 27.64 -0.95 -5.48
N SER A 54 28.28 -2.10 -5.20
CA SER A 54 29.66 -2.36 -5.57
C SER A 54 29.87 -2.58 -7.07
N ARG A 55 28.84 -2.89 -7.83
CA ARG A 55 28.91 -3.14 -9.29
C ARG A 55 28.83 -1.89 -10.14
N VAL A 56 28.37 -0.79 -9.58
CA VAL A 56 28.09 0.45 -10.29
C VAL A 56 28.67 1.66 -9.56
N HIS A 57 28.79 2.76 -10.25
CA HIS A 57 29.06 4.07 -9.66
C HIS A 57 27.77 4.86 -9.59
N VAL A 58 27.34 5.22 -8.39
CA VAL A 58 26.20 6.12 -8.15
C VAL A 58 26.78 7.46 -7.71
N ASP A 59 26.32 8.54 -8.33
CA ASP A 59 26.76 9.88 -7.98
C ASP A 59 26.36 10.26 -6.56
N ALA A 60 27.19 11.06 -5.90
CA ALA A 60 26.94 11.43 -4.49
C ALA A 60 25.60 12.17 -4.29
N ASP A 61 25.15 12.91 -5.30
CA ASP A 61 23.89 13.64 -5.28
C ASP A 61 22.66 12.72 -5.38
N ASP A 62 22.84 11.48 -5.89
CA ASP A 62 21.79 10.47 -6.00
C ASP A 62 21.72 9.54 -4.77
N LEU A 63 22.59 9.75 -3.79
CA LEU A 63 22.58 8.99 -2.53
C LEU A 63 21.74 9.69 -1.45
N PRO A 64 21.03 8.91 -0.61
CA PRO A 64 20.83 7.48 -0.69
C PRO A 64 19.87 7.09 -1.81
N VAL A 65 20.14 5.97 -2.49
CA VAL A 65 19.20 5.40 -3.47
C VAL A 65 17.92 4.98 -2.74
N ARG A 66 16.81 5.61 -3.11
CA ARG A 66 15.51 5.35 -2.49
C ARG A 66 14.72 4.35 -3.30
N VAL A 67 14.31 3.27 -2.64
CA VAL A 67 13.49 2.18 -3.21
C VAL A 67 12.12 2.18 -2.51
N PRO A 68 11.18 3.06 -2.92
CA PRO A 68 9.83 3.05 -2.38
C PRO A 68 9.08 1.79 -2.84
N LYS A 69 8.05 1.39 -2.09
CA LYS A 69 7.19 0.22 -2.39
C LYS A 69 6.74 0.17 -3.86
N SER A 70 6.36 1.31 -4.42
CA SER A 70 5.87 1.42 -5.79
C SER A 70 6.87 0.88 -6.83
N ARG A 71 8.19 0.95 -6.56
CA ARG A 71 9.22 0.43 -7.48
C ARG A 71 9.08 -1.06 -7.76
N LEU A 72 8.54 -1.85 -6.83
CA LEU A 72 8.31 -3.28 -7.07
C LEU A 72 7.31 -3.51 -8.21
N ALA A 73 6.23 -2.74 -8.24
CA ALA A 73 5.21 -2.84 -9.27
C ALA A 73 5.66 -2.14 -10.58
N ASP A 74 6.28 -0.96 -10.44
CA ASP A 74 6.71 -0.16 -11.58
C ASP A 74 7.77 -0.89 -12.42
N LEU A 75 8.82 -1.42 -11.78
CA LEU A 75 9.88 -2.19 -12.46
C LEU A 75 9.35 -3.49 -13.05
N ALA A 76 8.43 -4.16 -12.38
CA ALA A 76 7.81 -5.37 -12.92
C ALA A 76 6.96 -5.10 -14.18
N ARG A 77 6.48 -3.85 -14.37
CA ARG A 77 5.75 -3.44 -15.56
C ARG A 77 6.68 -3.02 -16.67
N CYS A 78 7.54 -2.05 -16.40
CA CYS A 78 8.48 -1.50 -17.38
C CYS A 78 9.52 -0.63 -16.70
N GLU A 79 10.81 -0.97 -16.83
CA GLU A 79 11.90 -0.20 -16.21
C GLU A 79 11.95 1.24 -16.74
N ARG A 80 11.73 1.45 -18.05
CA ARG A 80 11.69 2.80 -18.62
C ARG A 80 10.60 3.65 -18.03
N SER A 81 9.40 3.09 -17.84
CA SER A 81 8.29 3.81 -17.20
C SER A 81 8.59 4.11 -15.72
N ALA A 82 9.20 3.16 -15.00
CA ALA A 82 9.60 3.34 -13.61
C ALA A 82 10.62 4.46 -13.46
N LEU A 83 11.60 4.52 -14.35
CA LEU A 83 12.63 5.56 -14.38
C LEU A 83 12.01 6.93 -14.73
N ALA A 84 11.18 6.99 -15.77
CA ALA A 84 10.49 8.21 -16.17
C ALA A 84 9.64 8.80 -15.04
N SER A 85 8.88 7.96 -14.31
CA SER A 85 8.04 8.42 -13.21
C SER A 85 8.84 8.95 -12.00
N ALA A 86 10.10 8.51 -11.82
CA ALA A 86 10.96 8.99 -10.75
C ALA A 86 11.56 10.35 -11.00
N TRP A 87 11.81 10.68 -12.28
CA TRP A 87 12.53 11.89 -12.69
C TRP A 87 11.63 12.92 -13.37
N SER A 88 10.35 12.61 -13.54
CA SER A 88 9.40 13.56 -14.14
C SER A 88 9.19 14.73 -13.19
N VAL A 89 9.61 15.91 -13.63
CA VAL A 89 9.44 17.19 -12.92
C VAL A 89 8.06 17.78 -13.21
N ASP A 90 7.39 17.31 -14.26
CA ASP A 90 6.09 17.81 -14.68
C ASP A 90 5.05 16.69 -14.54
N PRO A 91 4.33 16.63 -13.42
CA PRO A 91 3.22 15.69 -13.30
C PRO A 91 2.21 16.05 -14.40
N ARG A 92 1.97 15.12 -15.34
CA ARG A 92 0.88 15.28 -16.30
C ARG A 92 -0.38 15.64 -15.52
N ARG A 93 -1.01 16.75 -15.88
CA ARG A 93 -2.29 17.10 -15.32
C ARG A 93 -3.27 15.95 -15.58
N ARG A 94 -3.68 15.32 -14.51
CA ARG A 94 -4.59 14.18 -14.57
C ARG A 94 -6.00 14.73 -14.61
N GLU A 95 -6.80 14.26 -15.56
CA GLU A 95 -8.17 14.76 -15.78
C GLU A 95 -9.15 13.59 -15.91
N GLY A 96 -10.43 13.86 -15.67
CA GLY A 96 -11.51 12.91 -15.84
C GLY A 96 -11.37 11.64 -15.04
N ALA A 97 -11.49 10.48 -15.69
CA ALA A 97 -11.50 9.18 -15.01
C ALA A 97 -10.17 8.84 -14.28
N GLU A 98 -9.04 9.37 -14.75
CA GLU A 98 -7.75 9.16 -14.10
C GLU A 98 -7.65 9.95 -12.80
N ALA A 99 -8.02 11.23 -12.83
CA ALA A 99 -8.09 12.07 -11.63
C ALA A 99 -9.06 11.49 -10.60
N LEU A 100 -10.24 11.06 -11.05
CA LEU A 100 -11.25 10.43 -10.20
C LEU A 100 -10.73 9.12 -9.57
N GLY A 101 -9.98 8.32 -10.33
CA GLY A 101 -9.36 7.07 -9.84
C GLY A 101 -8.38 7.33 -8.70
N LEU A 102 -7.53 8.35 -8.84
CA LEU A 102 -6.58 8.75 -7.79
C LEU A 102 -7.28 9.34 -6.57
N LEU A 103 -8.23 10.25 -6.81
CA LEU A 103 -9.03 10.85 -5.74
C LEU A 103 -9.73 9.78 -4.90
N ARG A 104 -10.24 8.72 -5.53
CA ARG A 104 -10.83 7.57 -4.83
C ARG A 104 -9.82 6.85 -3.93
N GLY A 105 -8.55 6.69 -4.38
CA GLY A 105 -7.49 6.10 -3.58
C GLY A 105 -7.20 6.95 -2.35
N ILE A 106 -6.92 8.23 -2.56
CA ILE A 106 -6.62 9.21 -1.50
C ILE A 106 -7.77 9.29 -0.50
N ALA A 107 -8.99 9.47 -0.98
CA ALA A 107 -10.17 9.56 -0.12
C ALA A 107 -10.38 8.30 0.72
N LEU A 108 -10.15 7.11 0.14
CA LEU A 108 -10.29 5.85 0.85
C LEU A 108 -9.32 5.75 2.02
N ASP A 109 -8.05 6.12 1.82
CA ASP A 109 -7.04 6.14 2.89
C ASP A 109 -7.44 7.09 4.02
N HIS A 110 -7.96 8.26 3.67
CA HIS A 110 -8.46 9.22 4.66
C HIS A 110 -9.71 8.72 5.39
N PHE A 111 -10.66 8.09 4.69
CA PHE A 111 -11.86 7.53 5.32
C PHE A 111 -11.49 6.41 6.31
N VAL A 112 -10.61 5.50 5.93
CA VAL A 112 -10.14 4.43 6.82
C VAL A 112 -9.40 5.01 8.03
N THR A 113 -8.48 5.94 7.81
CA THR A 113 -7.74 6.60 8.87
C THR A 113 -8.69 7.30 9.85
N HIS A 114 -9.62 8.11 9.34
CA HIS A 114 -10.57 8.85 10.18
C HIS A 114 -11.53 7.91 10.93
N GLN A 115 -12.00 6.84 10.29
CA GLN A 115 -12.83 5.82 10.95
C GLN A 115 -12.08 5.17 12.12
N LEU A 116 -10.80 4.84 11.93
CA LEU A 116 -10.01 4.13 12.95
C LEU A 116 -9.51 5.06 14.07
N THR A 117 -9.31 6.35 13.80
CA THR A 117 -8.83 7.32 14.81
C THR A 117 -9.97 8.03 15.54
N GLU A 118 -11.06 8.36 14.85
CA GLU A 118 -12.16 9.17 15.39
C GLU A 118 -13.45 8.35 15.60
N GLY A 119 -13.46 7.08 15.21
CA GLY A 119 -14.63 6.20 15.34
C GLY A 119 -15.77 6.51 14.37
N ARG A 120 -15.54 7.37 13.37
CA ARG A 120 -16.55 7.76 12.37
C ARG A 120 -15.91 8.06 11.03
N VAL A 121 -16.64 7.85 9.95
CA VAL A 121 -16.22 8.24 8.60
C VAL A 121 -16.53 9.71 8.36
N LEU A 122 -15.77 10.34 7.48
CA LEU A 122 -16.12 11.64 6.92
C LEU A 122 -17.34 11.47 5.99
N GLU A 123 -18.48 12.03 6.38
CA GLU A 123 -19.75 11.77 5.70
C GLU A 123 -19.95 12.58 4.42
N ALA A 124 -19.13 13.61 4.20
CA ALA A 124 -19.37 14.53 3.08
C ALA A 124 -18.06 15.01 2.44
N LEU A 125 -18.11 15.26 1.13
CA LEU A 125 -17.04 15.89 0.37
C LEU A 125 -16.51 17.19 1.03
N PRO A 126 -17.35 18.11 1.58
CA PRO A 126 -16.85 19.29 2.29
C PRO A 126 -15.95 18.97 3.49
N ALA A 127 -16.24 17.87 4.21
CA ALA A 127 -15.40 17.45 5.33
C ALA A 127 -14.03 16.92 4.86
N LEU A 128 -14.01 16.16 3.75
CA LEU A 128 -12.77 15.72 3.12
C LEU A 128 -11.94 16.91 2.62
N VAL A 129 -12.55 17.87 1.93
CA VAL A 129 -11.90 19.11 1.45
C VAL A 129 -11.30 19.89 2.63
N SER A 130 -12.08 20.07 3.70
CA SER A 130 -11.60 20.77 4.91
C SER A 130 -10.39 20.07 5.53
N MET A 131 -10.38 18.75 5.56
CA MET A 131 -9.28 17.96 6.09
C MET A 131 -8.03 18.03 5.18
N LEU A 132 -8.17 17.87 3.87
CA LEU A 132 -7.07 18.01 2.91
C LEU A 132 -6.44 19.40 2.99
N THR A 133 -7.26 20.44 3.14
CA THR A 133 -6.79 21.81 3.35
C THR A 133 -6.01 21.94 4.66
N ALA A 134 -6.49 21.30 5.74
CA ALA A 134 -5.84 21.36 7.04
C ALA A 134 -4.48 20.67 7.08
N VAL A 135 -4.27 19.63 6.28
CA VAL A 135 -2.99 18.92 6.14
C VAL A 135 -2.10 19.47 5.01
N ALA A 136 -2.54 20.55 4.35
CA ALA A 136 -1.85 21.18 3.22
C ALA A 136 -1.54 20.20 2.08
N ASP A 137 -2.49 19.35 1.76
CA ASP A 137 -2.37 18.40 0.64
C ASP A 137 -2.82 19.05 -0.68
N ASP A 138 -1.97 19.91 -1.19
CA ASP A 138 -2.24 20.69 -2.40
C ASP A 138 -2.47 19.80 -3.62
N GLU A 139 -1.75 18.67 -3.75
CA GLU A 139 -1.92 17.73 -4.88
C GLU A 139 -3.32 17.11 -4.89
N SER A 140 -3.82 16.70 -3.74
CA SER A 140 -5.18 16.14 -3.62
C SER A 140 -6.25 17.20 -3.87
N LEU A 141 -6.01 18.46 -3.49
CA LEU A 141 -6.91 19.59 -3.76
C LEU A 141 -6.96 19.90 -5.26
N GLU A 142 -5.81 19.89 -5.95
CA GLU A 142 -5.76 20.07 -7.40
C GLU A 142 -6.50 18.96 -8.15
N LEU A 143 -6.44 17.71 -7.66
CA LEU A 143 -7.23 16.59 -8.21
C LEU A 143 -8.73 16.82 -8.01
N LEU A 144 -9.15 17.32 -6.84
CA LEU A 144 -10.55 17.68 -6.57
C LEU A 144 -11.03 18.76 -7.53
N ASP A 145 -10.22 19.79 -7.79
CA ASP A 145 -10.55 20.87 -8.71
C ASP A 145 -10.66 20.40 -10.17
N SER A 146 -10.06 19.28 -10.51
CA SER A 146 -10.10 18.69 -11.86
C SER A 146 -11.31 17.78 -12.12
N VAL A 147 -12.13 17.52 -11.09
CA VAL A 147 -13.32 16.65 -11.11
C VAL A 147 -14.53 17.48 -10.69
N SER A 148 -15.69 17.27 -11.31
CA SER A 148 -16.90 17.96 -10.86
C SER A 148 -17.33 17.46 -9.46
N ILE A 149 -17.96 18.36 -8.69
CA ILE A 149 -18.42 18.03 -7.33
C ILE A 149 -19.38 16.84 -7.36
N ASP A 150 -20.32 16.80 -8.30
CA ASP A 150 -21.30 15.73 -8.40
C ASP A 150 -20.64 14.37 -8.73
N GLU A 151 -19.62 14.37 -9.59
CA GLU A 151 -18.85 13.16 -9.90
C GLU A 151 -18.05 12.68 -8.68
N ALA A 152 -17.41 13.61 -7.98
CA ALA A 152 -16.66 13.30 -6.75
C ALA A 152 -17.60 12.72 -5.67
N GLU A 153 -18.73 13.36 -5.39
CA GLU A 153 -19.71 12.87 -4.41
C GLU A 153 -20.24 11.48 -4.78
N THR A 154 -20.62 11.29 -6.05
CA THR A 154 -21.11 10.00 -6.55
C THR A 154 -20.06 8.88 -6.39
N ALA A 155 -18.79 9.20 -6.60
CA ALA A 155 -17.70 8.22 -6.53
C ALA A 155 -17.25 7.93 -5.09
N LEU A 156 -17.32 8.91 -4.20
CA LEU A 156 -16.77 8.81 -2.84
C LEU A 156 -17.79 8.32 -1.81
N ALA A 157 -19.07 8.64 -1.94
CA ALA A 157 -20.10 8.21 -0.99
C ALA A 157 -20.16 6.67 -0.78
N PRO A 158 -20.10 5.82 -1.82
CA PRO A 158 -20.05 4.37 -1.63
C PRO A 158 -18.80 3.88 -0.91
N LEU A 159 -17.66 4.57 -1.08
CA LEU A 159 -16.43 4.24 -0.38
C LEU A 159 -16.56 4.54 1.12
N ALA A 160 -17.07 5.72 1.47
CA ALA A 160 -17.34 6.11 2.84
C ALA A 160 -18.27 5.12 3.55
N ALA A 161 -19.39 4.75 2.89
CA ALA A 161 -20.32 3.75 3.40
C ALA A 161 -19.64 2.39 3.64
N SER A 162 -18.85 1.91 2.67
CA SER A 162 -18.13 0.65 2.79
C SER A 162 -17.11 0.66 3.93
N VAL A 163 -16.44 1.80 4.18
CA VAL A 163 -15.53 1.96 5.31
C VAL A 163 -16.30 1.90 6.62
N ALA A 164 -17.42 2.60 6.74
CA ALA A 164 -18.26 2.57 7.94
C ALA A 164 -18.72 1.14 8.27
N ASP A 165 -19.19 0.42 7.26
CA ASP A 165 -19.67 -0.96 7.41
C ASP A 165 -18.54 -1.94 7.77
N SER A 166 -17.35 -1.75 7.21
CA SER A 166 -16.24 -2.69 7.38
C SER A 166 -15.40 -2.44 8.62
N TRP A 167 -15.19 -1.17 8.96
CA TRP A 167 -14.26 -0.74 10.01
C TRP A 167 -14.96 -0.13 11.22
N GLY A 168 -16.27 0.11 11.14
CA GLY A 168 -17.05 0.62 12.27
C GLY A 168 -17.11 -0.40 13.40
N GLY A 169 -16.80 0.00 14.65
CA GLY A 169 -16.83 -0.85 15.86
C GLY A 169 -15.66 -1.82 15.98
N LEU A 170 -14.53 -1.57 15.31
CA LEU A 170 -13.28 -2.28 15.58
C LEU A 170 -12.95 -2.14 17.08
N ASP A 171 -12.65 -3.28 17.75
CA ASP A 171 -12.26 -3.26 19.15
C ASP A 171 -10.98 -2.41 19.32
N PRO A 172 -10.98 -1.37 20.17
CA PRO A 172 -9.81 -0.56 20.45
C PRO A 172 -8.59 -1.34 20.95
N ALA A 173 -8.79 -2.54 21.50
CA ALA A 173 -7.71 -3.42 21.93
C ALA A 173 -6.75 -3.80 20.78
N TRP A 174 -7.21 -3.75 19.53
CA TRP A 174 -6.36 -3.95 18.35
C TRP A 174 -5.38 -2.81 18.13
N MET A 175 -5.56 -1.64 18.77
CA MET A 175 -4.70 -0.46 18.67
C MET A 175 -4.31 -0.17 17.19
N PRO A 176 -5.29 0.15 16.34
CA PRO A 176 -5.04 0.38 14.93
C PRO A 176 -4.02 1.51 14.71
N ARG A 177 -3.08 1.30 13.81
CA ARG A 177 -2.15 2.32 13.31
C ARG A 177 -2.39 2.47 11.81
N THR A 178 -2.60 3.68 11.36
CA THR A 178 -2.79 4.00 9.95
C THR A 178 -1.61 4.76 9.39
N GLN A 179 -1.37 4.65 8.08
CA GLN A 179 -0.33 5.36 7.34
C GLN A 179 1.06 5.24 8.02
N SER A 180 1.36 4.05 8.51
CA SER A 180 2.55 3.77 9.30
C SER A 180 3.78 3.59 8.41
N ARG A 181 4.83 4.38 8.63
CA ARG A 181 6.07 4.26 7.88
C ARG A 181 6.85 3.02 8.31
N ALA A 182 7.27 2.23 7.32
CA ALA A 182 8.23 1.17 7.51
C ALA A 182 9.40 1.38 6.55
N SER A 183 10.63 1.37 7.06
CA SER A 183 11.83 1.58 6.26
C SER A 183 12.96 0.66 6.71
N LEU A 184 13.78 0.29 5.75
CA LEU A 184 14.96 -0.53 5.93
C LEU A 184 16.15 0.21 5.32
N VAL A 185 17.14 0.49 6.15
CA VAL A 185 18.41 1.12 5.76
C VAL A 185 19.43 0.02 5.51
N LEU A 186 20.01 0.01 4.31
CA LEU A 186 20.91 -1.01 3.80
C LEU A 186 22.20 -0.39 3.25
N ALA A 187 23.22 -1.22 3.04
CA ALA A 187 24.52 -0.84 2.48
C ALA A 187 25.14 0.38 3.21
N GLY A 188 25.13 0.35 4.55
CA GLY A 188 25.68 1.44 5.35
C GLY A 188 24.96 2.79 5.19
N GLY A 189 23.73 2.79 4.74
CA GLY A 189 22.92 4.00 4.50
C GLY A 189 22.87 4.43 3.03
N ALA A 190 23.55 3.76 2.14
CA ALA A 190 23.55 4.09 0.71
C ALA A 190 22.24 3.69 0.01
N VAL A 191 21.45 2.78 0.58
CA VAL A 191 20.14 2.34 0.07
C VAL A 191 19.08 2.44 1.16
N ILE A 192 17.91 2.99 0.84
CA ILE A 192 16.76 3.07 1.73
C ILE A 192 15.54 2.48 1.03
N CYS A 193 15.10 1.29 1.50
CA CYS A 193 13.82 0.71 1.10
C CYS A 193 12.72 1.21 2.03
N SER A 194 11.57 1.61 1.50
CA SER A 194 10.51 2.18 2.33
C SER A 194 9.11 1.96 1.77
N GLY A 195 8.13 2.00 2.66
CA GLY A 195 6.72 2.04 2.33
C GLY A 195 5.90 2.68 3.46
N VAL A 196 4.66 3.01 3.14
CA VAL A 196 3.66 3.45 4.10
C VAL A 196 2.59 2.37 4.14
N VAL A 197 2.45 1.73 5.29
CA VAL A 197 1.46 0.66 5.52
C VAL A 197 0.12 1.32 5.79
N ASP A 198 -0.91 0.95 5.04
CA ASP A 198 -2.22 1.59 5.14
C ASP A 198 -2.83 1.37 6.54
N VAL A 199 -2.86 0.11 7.00
CA VAL A 199 -3.36 -0.24 8.35
C VAL A 199 -2.54 -1.36 8.97
N GLU A 200 -2.15 -1.17 10.22
CA GLU A 200 -1.61 -2.20 11.09
C GLU A 200 -2.55 -2.40 12.28
N LEU A 201 -2.87 -3.65 12.59
CA LEU A 201 -3.64 -4.03 13.77
C LEU A 201 -2.82 -4.94 14.68
N GLY A 202 -2.94 -4.75 15.99
CA GLY A 202 -2.23 -5.57 16.97
C GLY A 202 -0.71 -5.34 16.95
N GLY A 203 0.05 -6.41 17.20
CA GLY A 203 1.52 -6.39 17.22
C GLY A 203 2.14 -6.37 18.60
N PRO A 204 3.48 -6.19 18.68
CA PRO A 204 4.24 -6.44 19.92
C PRO A 204 3.78 -5.65 21.15
N THR A 205 3.26 -4.44 20.94
CA THR A 205 2.85 -3.54 22.03
C THR A 205 1.47 -3.85 22.62
N THR A 206 0.67 -4.63 21.89
CA THR A 206 -0.74 -4.90 22.27
C THR A 206 -0.91 -6.25 22.97
N GLY A 207 0.04 -7.15 22.81
CA GLY A 207 -0.11 -8.57 23.17
C GLY A 207 -1.02 -9.35 22.21
N LEU A 208 -1.59 -8.68 21.22
CA LEU A 208 -2.35 -9.32 20.14
C LEU A 208 -1.43 -9.58 18.96
N PRO A 209 -1.71 -10.60 18.16
CA PRO A 209 -0.97 -10.87 16.94
C PRO A 209 -1.07 -9.71 15.96
N GLY A 210 0.05 -9.38 15.29
CA GLY A 210 0.09 -8.30 14.31
C GLY A 210 -0.52 -8.70 12.97
N VAL A 211 -1.32 -7.84 12.38
CA VAL A 211 -1.85 -7.97 11.02
C VAL A 211 -1.59 -6.71 10.23
N VAL A 212 -1.11 -6.87 9.00
CA VAL A 212 -0.91 -5.78 8.03
C VAL A 212 -2.03 -5.83 7.00
N ILE A 213 -2.63 -4.68 6.71
CA ILE A 213 -3.74 -4.60 5.78
C ILE A 213 -3.43 -3.54 4.72
N GLU A 214 -3.46 -3.97 3.47
CA GLU A 214 -3.36 -3.11 2.29
C GLU A 214 -4.78 -2.74 1.84
N VAL A 215 -5.04 -1.45 1.71
CA VAL A 215 -6.33 -0.88 1.30
C VAL A 215 -6.26 -0.50 -0.17
N LYS A 216 -7.25 -0.88 -0.97
CA LYS A 216 -7.27 -0.61 -2.41
C LYS A 216 -8.64 -0.15 -2.87
N SER A 217 -8.71 1.00 -3.54
CA SER A 217 -9.93 1.55 -4.14
C SER A 217 -10.30 0.90 -5.48
N GLY A 218 -9.35 0.18 -6.09
CA GLY A 218 -9.49 -0.46 -7.40
C GLY A 218 -9.92 -1.91 -7.32
N ARG A 219 -9.83 -2.61 -8.47
CA ARG A 219 -10.12 -4.05 -8.56
C ARG A 219 -8.93 -4.87 -8.04
N PRO A 220 -9.19 -6.08 -7.51
CA PRO A 220 -8.12 -7.00 -7.14
C PRO A 220 -7.14 -7.25 -8.30
N ALA A 221 -5.84 -7.18 -7.97
CA ALA A 221 -4.76 -7.44 -8.92
C ALA A 221 -3.65 -8.26 -8.22
N PRO A 222 -2.92 -9.12 -8.97
CA PRO A 222 -1.86 -9.96 -8.38
C PRO A 222 -0.75 -9.17 -7.70
N GLU A 223 -0.40 -8.00 -8.22
CA GLU A 223 0.62 -7.10 -7.67
C GLU A 223 0.28 -6.64 -6.25
N HIS A 224 -0.99 -6.45 -5.91
CA HIS A 224 -1.39 -6.05 -4.56
C HIS A 224 -1.02 -7.09 -3.49
N GLN A 225 -0.94 -8.37 -3.87
CA GLN A 225 -0.46 -9.41 -2.95
C GLN A 225 1.04 -9.27 -2.68
N ALA A 226 1.83 -8.99 -3.71
CA ALA A 226 3.26 -8.79 -3.56
C ALA A 226 3.58 -7.53 -2.74
N GLU A 227 2.79 -6.47 -2.89
CA GLU A 227 2.90 -5.26 -2.07
C GLU A 227 2.60 -5.56 -0.59
N ALA A 228 1.53 -6.30 -0.30
CA ALA A 228 1.18 -6.71 1.06
C ALA A 228 2.29 -7.57 1.71
N TYR A 229 2.92 -8.46 0.93
CA TYR A 229 4.03 -9.28 1.41
C TYR A 229 5.28 -8.43 1.72
N LEU A 230 5.56 -7.42 0.89
CA LEU A 230 6.64 -6.48 1.17
C LEU A 230 6.39 -5.73 2.48
N TYR A 231 5.17 -5.27 2.72
CA TYR A 231 4.84 -4.62 3.98
C TYR A 231 5.01 -5.55 5.18
N ALA A 232 4.59 -6.81 5.07
CA ALA A 232 4.84 -7.78 6.14
C ALA A 232 6.33 -7.94 6.46
N LEU A 233 7.18 -7.95 5.42
CA LEU A 233 8.63 -8.01 5.58
C LEU A 233 9.18 -6.75 6.24
N LEU A 234 8.80 -5.56 5.76
CA LEU A 234 9.29 -4.29 6.31
C LEU A 234 8.87 -4.10 7.77
N VAL A 235 7.62 -4.44 8.10
CA VAL A 235 7.10 -4.40 9.47
C VAL A 235 7.84 -5.41 10.35
N ALA A 236 8.07 -6.63 9.88
CA ALA A 236 8.82 -7.65 10.61
C ALA A 236 10.25 -7.19 10.94
N LEU A 237 10.94 -6.57 9.97
CA LEU A 237 12.30 -6.07 10.14
C LEU A 237 12.38 -4.79 10.98
N ARG A 238 11.33 -3.97 10.98
CA ARG A 238 11.20 -2.78 11.83
C ARG A 238 10.97 -3.16 13.29
N ASP A 239 10.02 -4.07 13.53
CA ASP A 239 9.52 -4.38 14.87
C ASP A 239 10.28 -5.56 15.52
N GLY A 240 11.09 -6.31 14.76
CA GLY A 240 11.76 -7.53 15.23
C GLY A 240 10.78 -8.70 15.47
N VAL A 241 9.51 -8.52 15.07
CA VAL A 241 8.44 -9.51 15.20
C VAL A 241 7.61 -9.48 13.93
N ALA A 242 7.46 -10.63 13.29
CA ALA A 242 6.67 -10.70 12.08
C ALA A 242 5.16 -10.63 12.38
N PRO A 243 4.38 -9.90 11.56
CA PRO A 243 2.95 -10.03 11.58
C PRO A 243 2.54 -11.46 11.24
N VAL A 244 1.45 -11.93 11.80
CA VAL A 244 0.94 -13.30 11.57
C VAL A 244 0.24 -13.43 10.23
N GLY A 245 -0.27 -12.32 9.71
CA GLY A 245 -1.00 -12.30 8.45
C GLY A 245 -0.95 -10.96 7.76
N VAL A 246 -1.22 -11.01 6.47
CA VAL A 246 -1.53 -9.85 5.64
C VAL A 246 -2.93 -9.98 5.10
N ALA A 247 -3.62 -8.87 4.96
CA ALA A 247 -4.90 -8.81 4.27
C ALA A 247 -4.87 -7.72 3.18
N ARG A 248 -5.69 -7.90 2.16
CA ARG A 248 -6.00 -6.89 1.16
C ARG A 248 -7.48 -6.62 1.26
N TRP A 249 -7.81 -5.38 1.50
CA TRP A 249 -9.20 -4.98 1.60
C TRP A 249 -9.58 -4.09 0.43
N TYR A 250 -10.75 -4.38 -0.14
CA TYR A 250 -11.36 -3.65 -1.23
C TYR A 250 -12.78 -3.27 -0.79
N PRO A 251 -13.22 -2.02 -0.95
CA PRO A 251 -14.57 -1.61 -0.60
C PRO A 251 -15.65 -2.51 -1.20
N GLY A 252 -16.60 -2.95 -0.35
CA GLY A 252 -17.68 -3.83 -0.76
C GLY A 252 -17.31 -5.30 -0.96
N SER A 253 -16.11 -5.71 -0.57
CA SER A 253 -15.69 -7.12 -0.63
C SER A 253 -15.18 -7.64 0.70
N ASP A 254 -15.23 -8.95 0.86
CA ASP A 254 -14.52 -9.61 1.96
C ASP A 254 -13.01 -9.49 1.74
N PRO A 255 -12.23 -9.22 2.80
CA PRO A 255 -10.79 -9.12 2.68
C PRO A 255 -10.15 -10.46 2.32
N ALA A 256 -9.20 -10.40 1.39
CA ALA A 256 -8.37 -11.54 1.06
C ALA A 256 -7.17 -11.58 2.02
N SER A 257 -7.20 -12.50 3.00
CA SER A 257 -6.13 -12.69 3.97
C SER A 257 -5.20 -13.85 3.60
N THR A 258 -3.94 -13.70 3.96
CA THR A 258 -2.89 -14.72 3.74
C THR A 258 -2.02 -14.79 5.00
N PRO A 259 -1.70 -15.98 5.53
CA PRO A 259 -0.76 -16.12 6.64
C PRO A 259 0.66 -15.72 6.20
N VAL A 260 1.39 -15.07 7.09
CA VAL A 260 2.81 -14.72 6.85
C VAL A 260 3.68 -15.89 7.28
N THR A 261 4.01 -16.76 6.32
CA THR A 261 4.92 -17.90 6.51
C THR A 261 6.37 -17.49 6.24
N LEU A 262 7.32 -18.38 6.55
CA LEU A 262 8.73 -18.19 6.17
C LEU A 262 8.84 -17.98 4.64
N GLY A 263 8.24 -18.85 3.83
CA GLY A 263 8.31 -18.74 2.37
C GLY A 263 7.71 -17.43 1.81
N VAL A 264 6.69 -16.85 2.46
CA VAL A 264 6.17 -15.53 2.07
C VAL A 264 7.22 -14.43 2.27
N ARG A 265 7.97 -14.50 3.37
CA ARG A 265 9.02 -13.51 3.68
C ARG A 265 10.24 -13.68 2.81
N GLU A 266 10.68 -14.91 2.59
CA GLU A 266 11.79 -15.22 1.67
C GLU A 266 11.48 -14.73 0.27
N ALA A 267 10.26 -14.98 -0.23
CA ALA A 267 9.83 -14.47 -1.53
C ALA A 267 9.77 -12.93 -1.58
N ALA A 268 9.32 -12.28 -0.50
CA ALA A 268 9.31 -10.82 -0.42
C ALA A 268 10.74 -10.25 -0.35
N ALA A 269 11.65 -10.89 0.40
CA ALA A 269 13.04 -10.49 0.52
C ALA A 269 13.78 -10.65 -0.82
N ALA A 270 13.64 -11.78 -1.50
CA ALA A 270 14.22 -12.01 -2.82
C ALA A 270 13.75 -10.95 -3.82
N ARG A 271 12.43 -10.68 -3.87
CA ARG A 271 11.88 -9.65 -4.75
C ARG A 271 12.38 -8.24 -4.41
N LEU A 272 12.52 -7.91 -3.12
CA LEU A 272 13.07 -6.63 -2.70
C LEU A 272 14.55 -6.50 -3.09
N ALA A 273 15.35 -7.55 -2.94
CA ALA A 273 16.74 -7.59 -3.35
C ALA A 273 16.89 -7.38 -4.87
N ASP A 274 16.10 -8.09 -5.68
CA ASP A 274 16.11 -7.94 -7.15
C ASP A 274 15.68 -6.53 -7.57
N THR A 275 14.60 -6.03 -6.98
CA THR A 275 14.12 -4.65 -7.23
C THR A 275 15.19 -3.62 -6.88
N THR A 276 15.85 -3.80 -5.73
CA THR A 276 16.92 -2.91 -5.27
C THR A 276 18.11 -2.93 -6.22
N ALA A 277 18.56 -4.11 -6.64
CA ALA A 277 19.67 -4.25 -7.57
C ALA A 277 19.36 -3.58 -8.92
N THR A 278 18.21 -3.88 -9.49
CA THR A 278 17.75 -3.27 -10.75
C THR A 278 17.65 -1.75 -10.64
N TRP A 279 17.07 -1.25 -9.55
CA TRP A 279 16.90 0.18 -9.36
C TRP A 279 18.23 0.93 -9.17
N VAL A 280 19.16 0.36 -8.40
CA VAL A 280 20.52 0.88 -8.23
C VAL A 280 21.25 0.99 -9.58
N GLU A 281 21.15 -0.04 -10.42
CA GLU A 281 21.75 -0.03 -11.75
C GLU A 281 21.14 1.03 -12.68
N LEU A 282 19.81 1.22 -12.62
CA LEU A 282 19.11 2.24 -13.40
C LEU A 282 19.49 3.66 -12.97
N VAL A 283 19.57 3.91 -11.65
CA VAL A 283 20.03 5.19 -11.09
C VAL A 283 21.47 5.49 -11.50
N ALA A 284 22.30 4.45 -11.58
CA ALA A 284 23.69 4.55 -12.06
C ALA A 284 23.82 4.68 -13.60
N GLY A 285 22.72 4.82 -14.33
CA GLY A 285 22.72 5.09 -15.77
C GLY A 285 22.64 3.86 -16.68
N ARG A 286 22.30 2.66 -16.15
CA ARG A 286 21.98 1.50 -17.00
C ARG A 286 20.80 1.84 -17.90
N THR A 287 20.89 1.45 -19.17
CA THR A 287 19.77 1.60 -20.10
C THR A 287 18.59 0.76 -19.64
N PRO A 288 17.39 1.38 -19.45
CA PRO A 288 16.21 0.64 -19.00
C PRO A 288 15.68 -0.30 -20.08
N GLU A 289 15.18 -1.45 -19.66
CA GLU A 289 14.44 -2.37 -20.52
C GLU A 289 13.03 -1.83 -20.79
N GLU A 290 12.57 -2.03 -22.02
CA GLU A 290 11.25 -1.61 -22.47
C GLU A 290 10.31 -2.81 -22.54
N SER A 291 9.23 -2.74 -21.79
CA SER A 291 8.17 -3.76 -21.77
C SER A 291 6.84 -3.10 -22.09
N PRO A 292 6.44 -3.05 -23.38
CA PRO A 292 5.20 -2.38 -23.78
C PRO A 292 3.98 -3.11 -23.25
N GLY A 293 2.96 -2.32 -22.87
CA GLY A 293 1.71 -2.86 -22.34
C GLY A 293 0.66 -1.77 -22.19
N VAL A 294 -0.48 -2.11 -21.58
CA VAL A 294 -1.58 -1.17 -21.37
C VAL A 294 -1.18 0.07 -20.57
N TRP A 295 -0.14 -0.04 -19.77
CA TRP A 295 0.44 1.06 -18.98
C TRP A 295 1.15 2.11 -19.83
N CYS A 296 1.47 1.83 -21.11
CA CYS A 296 2.09 2.82 -21.99
C CYS A 296 1.22 4.07 -22.18
N ARG A 297 -0.11 3.92 -22.06
CA ARG A 297 -1.06 5.04 -22.17
C ARG A 297 -0.87 6.12 -21.10
N TRP A 298 -0.30 5.73 -19.94
CA TRP A 298 -0.03 6.62 -18.80
C TRP A 298 1.45 6.92 -18.60
N CYS A 299 2.32 6.32 -19.41
CA CYS A 299 3.77 6.53 -19.31
C CYS A 299 4.16 7.93 -19.80
N ALA A 300 4.90 8.67 -18.98
CA ALA A 300 5.41 10.01 -19.34
C ALA A 300 6.30 10.00 -20.58
N GLU A 301 6.94 8.86 -20.87
CA GLU A 301 7.82 8.70 -22.05
C GLU A 301 7.13 8.04 -23.25
N SER A 302 5.81 7.81 -23.22
CA SER A 302 5.09 7.09 -24.29
C SER A 302 5.32 7.67 -25.68
N ASP A 303 5.38 8.99 -25.81
CA ASP A 303 5.57 9.67 -27.10
C ASP A 303 6.97 9.52 -27.67
N ARG A 304 7.97 9.24 -26.83
CA ARG A 304 9.38 9.07 -27.16
C ARG A 304 9.84 7.62 -27.17
N CYS A 305 9.03 6.71 -26.58
CA CYS A 305 9.37 5.31 -26.46
C CYS A 305 9.13 4.56 -27.77
N PRO A 306 10.15 3.95 -28.37
CA PRO A 306 9.98 3.22 -29.62
C PRO A 306 9.00 2.06 -29.49
N SER A 307 9.02 1.36 -28.34
CA SER A 307 8.15 0.21 -28.07
C SER A 307 6.70 0.57 -27.77
N ALA A 308 6.39 1.79 -27.35
CA ALA A 308 5.03 2.25 -27.10
C ALA A 308 4.23 2.58 -28.39
N ARG A 309 4.91 2.70 -29.52
CA ARG A 309 4.34 3.10 -30.82
C ARG A 309 3.85 1.96 -31.67
N THR A 310 4.02 0.71 -31.26
CA THR A 310 3.49 -0.43 -31.99
C THR A 310 1.97 -0.45 -31.85
N ASP A 311 1.25 -0.41 -32.97
CA ASP A 311 -0.21 -0.30 -33.05
C ASP A 311 -0.95 -1.41 -32.30
N ASP A 312 -0.31 -2.56 -32.07
CA ASP A 312 -0.83 -3.70 -31.29
C ASP A 312 -1.15 -3.35 -29.83
N VAL A 313 -0.56 -2.29 -29.26
CA VAL A 313 -0.82 -1.87 -27.86
C VAL A 313 -2.10 -1.03 -27.75
N ARG A 314 -2.54 -0.41 -28.85
CA ARG A 314 -3.73 0.46 -28.88
C ARG A 314 -5.03 -0.29 -29.13
N GLU A 315 -4.96 -1.46 -29.78
CA GLU A 315 -6.15 -2.22 -30.19
C GLU A 315 -6.59 -3.32 -29.22
N SER A 316 -5.80 -3.64 -28.19
CA SER A 316 -6.05 -4.80 -27.33
C SER A 316 -6.95 -4.52 -26.14
N HIS A 317 -7.94 -3.61 -26.24
CA HIS A 317 -9.08 -3.62 -25.28
C HIS A 317 -10.38 -3.11 -25.90
N PRO A 318 -11.47 -3.90 -25.73
CA PRO A 318 -12.83 -3.43 -25.90
C PRO A 318 -13.25 -2.50 -24.76
#